data_5227906d78815a566673f08c1e9bc131
#
_entry.id   5227906d78815a566673f08c1e9bc131
#
_cell.length_a   1.000
_cell.length_b   1.000
_cell.length_c   1.000
_cell.angle_alpha   90.00
_cell.angle_beta   90.00
_cell.angle_gamma   90.00
#
_symmetry.space_group_name_H-M   'P 1'
#
loop_
_entity.id
_entity.type
_entity.pdbx_description
1 polymer ?
#
loop_
_entity_poly.entity_id
_entity_poly.type
_entity_poly.pdbx_seq_one_letter_code
_entity_poly.pdbx_strand_id
1 'polypeptide(L)'
;GDLAQRLEQGRRYLFEEARQYINRQFELYARNAGEQLREEFLLETRLGAIDPRDAKRMHRIVRRMAKQLATKYAKRRKHTKRGVLDVRRTLRKNMAHDGIPFETIWKQTKIDRPKIVAICDVSGSVAASARFLLLFLYSLNEVIATLRAFAFSGNLIEISDILEHKEVEQGIPEILEKVGFRPTDYGRSLADFTENSLDSIDRRTTVVILGDGRSNNTDPRTDLMRIIHDRAKSVIWLNPEPETFWGTGDSEMLRYKAFCHVAQHCSTVKDLERIINDVLKTYFRA
;
A
#
# COMPACT_ATOMS: atom_id res chain seq x y z
N GLY A 1 -37.54 -21.99 -4.08
CA GLY A 1 -37.01 -21.00 -3.16
C GLY A 1 -36.54 -21.53 -1.81
N ASP A 2 -37.37 -22.31 -1.10
CA ASP A 2 -37.14 -22.72 0.31
C ASP A 2 -35.98 -23.72 0.47
N LEU A 3 -35.80 -24.66 -0.45
CA LEU A 3 -34.75 -25.67 -0.41
C LEU A 3 -33.35 -25.06 -0.60
N ALA A 4 -33.23 -24.08 -1.50
CA ALA A 4 -31.94 -23.39 -1.76
C ALA A 4 -31.51 -22.53 -0.57
N GLN A 5 -32.48 -21.87 0.10
CA GLN A 5 -32.21 -21.11 1.33
C GLN A 5 -31.79 -22.01 2.49
N ARG A 6 -32.41 -23.16 2.66
CA ARG A 6 -32.03 -24.13 3.70
C ARG A 6 -30.65 -24.74 3.45
N LEU A 7 -30.30 -25.02 2.19
CA LEU A 7 -28.98 -25.52 1.82
C LEU A 7 -27.90 -24.45 2.07
N GLU A 8 -28.20 -23.19 1.80
CA GLU A 8 -27.26 -22.10 2.03
C GLU A 8 -27.07 -21.79 3.52
N GLN A 9 -28.15 -21.87 4.31
CA GLN A 9 -28.08 -21.79 5.78
C GLN A 9 -27.32 -22.99 6.36
N GLY A 10 -27.56 -24.21 5.89
CA GLY A 10 -26.81 -25.40 6.30
C GLY A 10 -25.34 -25.32 5.97
N ARG A 11 -25.00 -24.80 4.78
CA ARG A 11 -23.60 -24.55 4.38
C ARG A 11 -22.92 -23.55 5.30
N ARG A 12 -23.55 -22.40 5.59
CA ARG A 12 -23.02 -21.39 6.51
C ARG A 12 -22.79 -21.96 7.91
N TYR A 13 -23.75 -22.71 8.42
CA TYR A 13 -23.67 -23.35 9.73
C TYR A 13 -22.48 -24.34 9.79
N LEU A 14 -22.34 -25.21 8.78
CA LEU A 14 -21.22 -26.16 8.70
C LEU A 14 -19.87 -25.48 8.58
N PHE A 15 -19.77 -24.39 7.82
CA PHE A 15 -18.55 -23.61 7.72
C PHE A 15 -18.19 -22.93 9.06
N GLU A 16 -19.16 -22.44 9.78
CA GLU A 16 -18.97 -21.79 11.07
C GLU A 16 -18.56 -22.80 12.15
N GLU A 17 -19.21 -23.96 12.20
CA GLU A 17 -18.86 -25.10 13.06
C GLU A 17 -17.44 -25.63 12.76
N ALA A 18 -17.12 -25.86 11.51
CA ALA A 18 -15.79 -26.29 11.09
C ALA A 18 -14.70 -25.26 11.48
N ARG A 19 -15.00 -23.98 11.32
CA ARG A 19 -14.12 -22.87 11.70
C ARG A 19 -13.91 -22.81 13.21
N GLN A 20 -14.98 -22.98 14.00
CA GLN A 20 -14.90 -23.02 15.46
C GLN A 20 -14.12 -24.25 15.95
N TYR A 21 -14.34 -25.42 15.30
CA TYR A 21 -13.62 -26.64 15.61
C TYR A 21 -12.12 -26.50 15.33
N ILE A 22 -11.74 -25.98 14.16
CA ILE A 22 -10.35 -25.72 13.79
C ILE A 22 -9.71 -24.73 14.78
N ASN A 23 -10.39 -23.65 15.12
CA ASN A 23 -9.86 -22.67 16.08
C ASN A 23 -9.68 -23.29 17.48
N ARG A 24 -10.62 -24.12 17.93
CA ARG A 24 -10.52 -24.79 19.25
C ARG A 24 -9.37 -25.81 19.28
N GLN A 25 -9.19 -26.59 18.21
CA GLN A 25 -8.06 -27.51 18.10
C GLN A 25 -6.74 -26.75 18.06
N PHE A 26 -6.70 -25.63 17.33
CA PHE A 26 -5.53 -24.76 17.26
C PHE A 26 -5.15 -24.17 18.62
N GLU A 27 -6.12 -23.71 19.41
CA GLU A 27 -5.88 -23.20 20.78
C GLU A 27 -5.37 -24.28 21.74
N LEU A 28 -5.81 -25.51 21.59
CA LEU A 28 -5.41 -26.64 22.45
C LEU A 28 -3.97 -27.11 22.19
N TYR A 29 -3.53 -27.10 20.93
CA TYR A 29 -2.22 -27.62 20.54
C TYR A 29 -1.10 -26.57 20.49
N ALA A 30 -1.41 -25.28 20.63
CA ALA A 30 -0.53 -24.21 20.20
C ALA A 30 -0.16 -23.16 21.24
N ARG A 31 -0.06 -23.49 22.52
CA ARG A 31 0.27 -22.45 23.54
C ARG A 31 1.64 -21.78 23.37
N ASN A 32 2.63 -22.38 22.70
CA ASN A 32 3.96 -21.77 22.48
C ASN A 32 4.45 -21.80 21.00
N ALA A 33 3.99 -22.74 20.17
CA ALA A 33 4.22 -22.71 18.72
C ALA A 33 3.14 -21.89 17.99
N GLY A 34 2.05 -21.57 18.68
CA GLY A 34 0.83 -21.05 18.12
C GLY A 34 0.89 -19.61 17.63
N GLU A 35 1.75 -18.77 18.19
CA GLU A 35 1.87 -17.40 17.69
C GLU A 35 2.53 -17.35 16.31
N GLN A 36 3.58 -18.14 16.10
CA GLN A 36 4.28 -18.20 14.81
C GLN A 36 3.41 -18.83 13.72
N LEU A 37 2.78 -19.97 14.02
CA LEU A 37 1.86 -20.64 13.09
C LEU A 37 0.64 -19.76 12.77
N ARG A 38 0.14 -19.00 13.74
CA ARG A 38 -0.96 -18.07 13.49
C ARG A 38 -0.53 -16.85 12.68
N GLU A 39 0.69 -16.35 12.87
CA GLU A 39 1.26 -15.31 12.01
C GLU A 39 1.41 -15.83 10.57
N GLU A 40 1.96 -17.03 10.38
CA GLU A 40 2.08 -17.66 9.05
C GLU A 40 0.72 -17.85 8.38
N PHE A 41 -0.26 -18.35 9.12
CA PHE A 41 -1.64 -18.48 8.63
C PHE A 41 -2.23 -17.11 8.21
N LEU A 42 -2.03 -16.07 9.04
CA LEU A 42 -2.52 -14.73 8.73
C LEU A 42 -1.83 -14.13 7.50
N LEU A 43 -0.54 -14.41 7.30
CA LEU A 43 0.19 -13.97 6.11
C LEU A 43 -0.41 -14.53 4.80
N GLU A 44 -0.93 -15.76 4.84
CA GLU A 44 -1.52 -16.43 3.69
C GLU A 44 -3.06 -16.24 3.60
N THR A 45 -3.68 -15.71 4.64
CA THR A 45 -5.13 -15.44 4.65
C THR A 45 -5.45 -14.28 3.70
N ARG A 46 -6.52 -14.44 2.91
CA ARG A 46 -7.03 -13.37 2.05
C ARG A 46 -7.43 -12.16 2.88
N LEU A 47 -7.06 -10.97 2.42
CA LEU A 47 -7.30 -9.71 3.13
C LEU A 47 -8.76 -9.51 3.55
N GLY A 48 -9.70 -9.94 2.71
CA GLY A 48 -11.14 -9.87 2.99
C GLY A 48 -11.67 -10.94 3.94
N ALA A 49 -10.88 -11.96 4.28
CA ALA A 49 -11.27 -13.05 5.16
C ALA A 49 -10.65 -12.95 6.57
N ILE A 50 -9.95 -11.86 6.86
CA ILE A 50 -9.30 -11.64 8.15
C ILE A 50 -10.36 -11.35 9.21
N ASP A 51 -10.33 -12.13 10.30
CA ASP A 51 -11.23 -11.91 11.44
C ASP A 51 -10.90 -10.58 12.14
N PRO A 52 -11.90 -9.76 12.49
CA PRO A 52 -11.69 -8.54 13.27
C PRO A 52 -10.92 -8.76 14.59
N ARG A 53 -11.01 -9.95 15.17
CA ARG A 53 -10.24 -10.34 16.37
C ARG A 53 -8.74 -10.38 16.14
N ASP A 54 -8.32 -10.64 14.91
CA ASP A 54 -6.91 -10.67 14.51
C ASP A 54 -6.38 -9.28 14.08
N ALA A 55 -7.22 -8.25 14.07
CA ALA A 55 -6.84 -6.90 13.63
C ALA A 55 -5.60 -6.36 14.34
N LYS A 56 -5.48 -6.55 15.66
CA LYS A 56 -4.28 -6.13 16.43
C LYS A 56 -3.03 -6.91 16.05
N ARG A 57 -3.16 -8.21 15.70
CA ARG A 57 -2.03 -9.02 15.22
C ARG A 57 -1.61 -8.59 13.83
N MET A 58 -2.59 -8.36 12.96
CA MET A 58 -2.35 -7.84 11.62
C MET A 58 -1.65 -6.50 11.65
N HIS A 59 -2.08 -5.58 12.51
CA HIS A 59 -1.40 -4.30 12.69
C HIS A 59 0.08 -4.49 13.07
N ARG A 60 0.40 -5.39 14.00
CA ARG A 60 1.80 -5.69 14.36
C ARG A 60 2.61 -6.24 13.20
N ILE A 61 2.02 -7.14 12.38
CA ILE A 61 2.68 -7.71 11.20
C ILE A 61 2.97 -6.61 10.18
N VAL A 62 1.96 -5.84 9.80
CA VAL A 62 2.06 -4.78 8.80
C VAL A 62 3.02 -3.67 9.25
N ARG A 63 2.98 -3.29 10.53
CA ARG A 63 3.92 -2.32 11.11
C ARG A 63 5.37 -2.82 11.09
N ARG A 64 5.60 -4.12 11.34
CA ARG A 64 6.92 -4.74 11.20
C ARG A 64 7.40 -4.69 9.76
N MET A 65 6.53 -4.96 8.79
CA MET A 65 6.83 -4.85 7.36
C MET A 65 7.18 -3.41 6.97
N ALA A 66 6.39 -2.44 7.38
CA ALA A 66 6.65 -1.02 7.13
C ALA A 66 8.00 -0.58 7.72
N LYS A 67 8.35 -1.00 8.95
CA LYS A 67 9.66 -0.75 9.57
C LYS A 67 10.83 -1.42 8.82
N GLN A 68 10.65 -2.65 8.34
CA GLN A 68 11.66 -3.32 7.52
C GLN A 68 11.90 -2.56 6.21
N LEU A 69 10.83 -2.07 5.61
CA LEU A 69 10.84 -1.21 4.44
C LEU A 69 11.68 0.05 4.69
N ALA A 70 11.39 0.79 5.75
CA ALA A 70 12.12 2.00 6.14
C ALA A 70 13.59 1.71 6.47
N THR A 71 13.87 0.59 7.15
CA THR A 71 15.24 0.20 7.51
C THR A 71 16.06 -0.17 6.27
N LYS A 72 15.46 -0.88 5.30
CA LYS A 72 16.11 -1.18 4.01
C LYS A 72 16.42 0.10 3.24
N TYR A 73 15.52 1.08 3.30
CA TYR A 73 15.73 2.43 2.78
C TYR A 73 16.91 3.13 3.46
N ALA A 74 16.93 3.14 4.79
CA ALA A 74 17.98 3.79 5.57
C ALA A 74 19.34 3.10 5.42
N LYS A 75 19.41 1.77 5.31
CA LYS A 75 20.68 1.02 5.13
C LYS A 75 21.31 1.27 3.76
N ARG A 76 20.52 1.43 2.69
CA ARG A 76 21.05 1.84 1.38
C ARG A 76 21.69 3.22 1.44
N ARG A 77 21.22 4.09 2.32
CA ARG A 77 21.83 5.41 2.59
C ARG A 77 23.27 5.32 3.10
N LYS A 78 23.66 4.27 3.82
CA LYS A 78 25.01 4.08 4.37
C LYS A 78 26.03 3.54 3.34
N HIS A 79 25.58 2.81 2.31
CA HIS A 79 26.48 2.21 1.32
C HIS A 79 26.97 3.18 0.22
N THR A 80 26.40 4.38 0.11
CA THR A 80 26.88 5.44 -0.78
C THR A 80 28.00 6.31 -0.17
N LYS A 81 28.79 5.77 0.77
CA LYS A 81 29.97 6.46 1.30
C LYS A 81 31.13 6.60 0.29
N ARG A 82 31.00 6.07 -0.91
CA ARG A 82 31.90 6.31 -2.03
C ARG A 82 31.20 7.22 -3.04
N GLY A 83 31.04 8.50 -2.67
CA GLY A 83 30.55 9.54 -3.56
C GLY A 83 31.65 10.09 -4.48
N VAL A 84 31.29 10.96 -5.41
CA VAL A 84 32.22 11.75 -6.18
C VAL A 84 33.02 12.66 -5.21
N LEU A 85 34.33 12.66 -5.29
CA LEU A 85 35.21 13.52 -4.46
C LEU A 85 34.79 14.98 -4.67
N ASP A 86 34.52 15.72 -3.61
CA ASP A 86 34.38 17.18 -3.67
C ASP A 86 35.77 17.83 -3.72
N VAL A 87 36.35 17.84 -4.92
CA VAL A 87 37.69 18.36 -5.16
C VAL A 87 37.84 19.76 -4.60
N ARG A 88 36.86 20.65 -4.82
CA ARG A 88 36.89 22.03 -4.37
C ARG A 88 36.96 22.20 -2.86
N ARG A 89 36.14 21.45 -2.14
CA ARG A 89 36.14 21.45 -0.67
C ARG A 89 37.35 20.73 -0.09
N THR A 90 37.76 19.63 -0.72
CA THR A 90 38.99 18.90 -0.32
C THR A 90 40.20 19.79 -0.42
N LEU A 91 40.43 20.45 -1.55
CA LEU A 91 41.55 21.38 -1.73
C LEU A 91 41.49 22.54 -0.73
N ARG A 92 40.32 23.16 -0.55
CA ARG A 92 40.16 24.28 0.39
C ARG A 92 40.48 23.86 1.84
N LYS A 93 40.08 22.65 2.26
CA LYS A 93 40.35 22.17 3.62
C LYS A 93 41.83 21.83 3.83
N ASN A 94 42.52 21.42 2.77
CA ASN A 94 43.95 21.06 2.82
C ASN A 94 44.90 22.18 2.38
N MET A 95 44.41 23.40 2.26
CA MET A 95 45.27 24.58 1.94
C MET A 95 46.38 24.78 2.96
N ALA A 96 46.16 24.47 4.25
CA ALA A 96 47.17 24.53 5.29
C ALA A 96 48.26 23.44 5.19
N HIS A 97 48.09 22.48 4.28
CA HIS A 97 48.99 21.36 4.03
C HIS A 97 49.52 21.37 2.58
N ASP A 98 49.81 22.57 2.03
CA ASP A 98 50.32 22.75 0.66
C ASP A 98 49.44 22.06 -0.42
N GLY A 99 48.14 21.90 -0.16
CA GLY A 99 47.20 21.28 -1.09
C GLY A 99 47.28 19.75 -1.15
N ILE A 100 48.10 19.10 -0.35
CA ILE A 100 48.15 17.64 -0.26
C ILE A 100 46.87 17.13 0.44
N PRO A 101 46.05 16.27 -0.19
CA PRO A 101 44.73 15.87 0.34
C PRO A 101 44.86 14.85 1.48
N PHE A 102 45.24 15.29 2.67
CA PHE A 102 45.22 14.48 3.89
C PHE A 102 43.79 14.14 4.32
N GLU A 103 42.85 15.07 4.13
CA GLU A 103 41.44 14.87 4.41
C GLU A 103 40.61 15.01 3.14
N THR A 104 40.02 13.90 2.70
CA THR A 104 39.15 13.89 1.52
C THR A 104 37.71 14.18 1.91
N ILE A 105 37.09 15.17 1.25
CA ILE A 105 35.66 15.49 1.41
C ILE A 105 34.90 14.96 0.21
N TRP A 106 33.88 14.13 0.48
CA TRP A 106 33.05 13.54 -0.56
C TRP A 106 31.79 14.35 -0.73
N LYS A 107 31.33 14.54 -1.98
CA LYS A 107 30.03 15.13 -2.25
C LYS A 107 28.94 14.22 -1.63
N GLN A 108 28.25 14.74 -0.65
CA GLN A 108 27.07 14.03 -0.12
C GLN A 108 25.96 14.17 -1.16
N THR A 109 25.58 13.08 -1.78
CA THR A 109 24.35 13.04 -2.56
C THR A 109 23.20 13.30 -1.60
N LYS A 110 22.48 14.40 -1.82
CA LYS A 110 21.28 14.71 -1.04
C LYS A 110 20.26 13.61 -1.37
N ILE A 111 20.09 12.67 -0.45
CA ILE A 111 19.15 11.58 -0.64
C ILE A 111 17.77 12.18 -0.44
N ASP A 112 17.04 12.32 -1.51
CA ASP A 112 15.65 12.74 -1.45
C ASP A 112 14.84 11.70 -0.67
N ARG A 113 14.07 12.19 0.30
CA ARG A 113 13.09 11.33 1.00
C ARG A 113 12.04 10.88 0.00
N PRO A 114 11.64 9.60 -0.01
CA PRO A 114 10.60 9.13 -0.92
C PRO A 114 9.30 9.87 -0.63
N LYS A 115 8.71 10.42 -1.66
CA LYS A 115 7.35 10.95 -1.64
C LYS A 115 6.40 9.84 -2.08
N ILE A 116 5.40 9.56 -1.29
CA ILE A 116 4.36 8.58 -1.65
C ILE A 116 3.02 9.28 -1.66
N VAL A 117 2.27 9.07 -2.72
CA VAL A 117 0.85 9.39 -2.82
C VAL A 117 0.09 8.07 -2.92
N ALA A 118 -0.79 7.79 -1.99
CA ALA A 118 -1.61 6.59 -1.96
C ALA A 118 -3.07 6.94 -2.27
N ILE A 119 -3.70 6.18 -3.18
CA ILE A 119 -5.11 6.32 -3.55
C ILE A 119 -5.78 4.98 -3.29
N CYS A 120 -6.69 4.91 -2.33
CA CYS A 120 -7.31 3.69 -1.84
C CYS A 120 -8.79 3.65 -2.17
N ASP A 121 -9.20 2.61 -2.90
CA ASP A 121 -10.60 2.27 -3.09
C ASP A 121 -11.15 1.63 -1.81
N VAL A 122 -12.25 2.18 -1.30
CA VAL A 122 -12.98 1.69 -0.13
C VAL A 122 -14.43 1.38 -0.45
N SER A 123 -14.73 1.19 -1.72
CA SER A 123 -16.07 0.85 -2.22
C SER A 123 -16.57 -0.52 -1.72
N GLY A 124 -17.85 -0.81 -1.98
CA GLY A 124 -18.49 -2.04 -1.53
C GLY A 124 -17.83 -3.32 -2.05
N SER A 125 -17.32 -3.33 -3.30
CA SER A 125 -16.64 -4.49 -3.91
C SER A 125 -15.34 -4.86 -3.18
N VAL A 126 -14.62 -3.88 -2.66
CA VAL A 126 -13.35 -4.07 -1.92
C VAL A 126 -13.50 -3.87 -0.41
N ALA A 127 -14.72 -3.67 0.12
CA ALA A 127 -14.96 -3.33 1.52
C ALA A 127 -14.27 -4.29 2.52
N ALA A 128 -14.25 -5.58 2.21
CA ALA A 128 -13.58 -6.58 3.03
C ALA A 128 -12.05 -6.39 3.06
N SER A 129 -11.44 -5.96 1.95
CA SER A 129 -10.00 -5.68 1.84
C SER A 129 -9.65 -4.26 2.25
N ALA A 130 -10.59 -3.31 2.14
CA ALA A 130 -10.37 -1.88 2.39
C ALA A 130 -9.83 -1.60 3.80
N ARG A 131 -10.39 -2.28 4.82
CA ARG A 131 -9.89 -2.17 6.20
C ARG A 131 -8.41 -2.51 6.32
N PHE A 132 -7.98 -3.57 5.63
CA PHE A 132 -6.58 -3.98 5.63
C PHE A 132 -5.70 -2.97 4.86
N LEU A 133 -6.16 -2.50 3.71
CA LEU A 133 -5.44 -1.52 2.91
C LEU A 133 -5.27 -0.21 3.67
N LEU A 134 -6.30 0.24 4.39
CA LEU A 134 -6.22 1.40 5.29
C LEU A 134 -5.24 1.15 6.45
N LEU A 135 -5.25 -0.05 7.05
CA LEU A 135 -4.29 -0.44 8.08
C LEU A 135 -2.84 -0.39 7.55
N PHE A 136 -2.65 -0.81 6.31
CA PHE A 136 -1.36 -0.68 5.64
C PHE A 136 -0.94 0.78 5.46
N LEU A 137 -1.86 1.66 5.06
CA LEU A 137 -1.60 3.10 4.95
C LEU A 137 -1.24 3.72 6.30
N TYR A 138 -1.93 3.36 7.38
CA TYR A 138 -1.54 3.76 8.74
C TYR A 138 -0.11 3.38 9.07
N SER A 139 0.24 2.11 8.80
CA SER A 139 1.59 1.60 9.08
C SER A 139 2.66 2.26 8.19
N LEU A 140 2.33 2.64 6.96
CA LEU A 140 3.21 3.41 6.09
C LEU A 140 3.40 4.84 6.62
N ASN A 141 2.33 5.49 7.10
CA ASN A 141 2.38 6.84 7.61
C ASN A 141 3.29 6.97 8.83
N GLU A 142 3.32 5.96 9.71
CA GLU A 142 4.26 5.92 10.85
C GLU A 142 5.74 5.92 10.44
N VAL A 143 6.04 5.48 9.23
CA VAL A 143 7.42 5.19 8.79
C VAL A 143 7.89 6.15 7.70
N ILE A 144 6.98 6.67 6.89
CA ILE A 144 7.28 7.51 5.73
C ILE A 144 6.80 8.93 6.02
N ALA A 145 7.75 9.83 6.26
CA ALA A 145 7.48 11.22 6.63
C ALA A 145 6.76 12.06 5.56
N THR A 146 6.63 11.58 4.33
CA THR A 146 5.99 12.29 3.21
C THR A 146 5.01 11.39 2.48
N LEU A 147 4.02 10.89 3.22
CA LEU A 147 2.87 10.18 2.68
C LEU A 147 1.68 11.15 2.58
N ARG A 148 1.07 11.26 1.38
CA ARG A 148 -0.29 11.79 1.24
C ARG A 148 -1.21 10.65 0.86
N ALA A 149 -2.31 10.51 1.55
CA ALA A 149 -3.24 9.40 1.38
C ALA A 149 -4.64 9.91 1.06
N PHE A 150 -5.26 9.26 0.09
CA PHE A 150 -6.60 9.54 -0.39
C PHE A 150 -7.43 8.25 -0.34
N ALA A 151 -8.71 8.37 -0.05
CA ALA A 151 -9.67 7.27 -0.13
C ALA A 151 -10.88 7.69 -0.94
N PHE A 152 -11.48 6.76 -1.67
CA PHE A 152 -12.65 7.02 -2.49
C PHE A 152 -13.60 5.83 -2.57
N SER A 153 -14.84 6.15 -2.90
CA SER A 153 -15.82 5.26 -3.52
C SER A 153 -16.47 5.98 -4.70
N GLY A 154 -17.42 6.88 -4.50
CA GLY A 154 -17.98 7.75 -5.55
C GLY A 154 -17.27 9.09 -5.73
N ASN A 155 -16.51 9.54 -4.76
CA ASN A 155 -15.70 10.77 -4.78
C ASN A 155 -14.43 10.59 -3.94
N LEU A 156 -13.41 11.37 -4.24
CA LEU A 156 -12.10 11.30 -3.57
C LEU A 156 -12.05 12.23 -2.36
N ILE A 157 -11.51 11.73 -1.27
CA ILE A 157 -11.28 12.50 -0.02
C ILE A 157 -9.83 12.30 0.43
N GLU A 158 -9.15 13.37 0.79
CA GLU A 158 -7.84 13.26 1.44
C GLU A 158 -8.02 12.80 2.90
N ILE A 159 -7.27 11.78 3.29
CA ILE A 159 -7.34 11.14 4.61
C ILE A 159 -6.04 11.28 5.40
N SER A 160 -5.06 12.02 4.90
CA SER A 160 -3.74 12.20 5.52
C SER A 160 -3.84 12.66 6.98
N ASP A 161 -4.69 13.67 7.26
CA ASP A 161 -4.88 14.20 8.61
C ASP A 161 -5.46 13.16 9.58
N ILE A 162 -6.35 12.29 9.09
CA ILE A 162 -6.93 11.22 9.92
C ILE A 162 -5.86 10.20 10.27
N LEU A 163 -5.00 9.82 9.29
CA LEU A 163 -3.90 8.88 9.51
C LEU A 163 -2.84 9.43 10.46
N GLU A 164 -2.66 10.75 10.52
CA GLU A 164 -1.66 11.40 11.36
C GLU A 164 -2.14 11.59 12.81
N HIS A 165 -3.42 11.99 12.99
CA HIS A 165 -3.91 12.45 14.29
C HIS A 165 -4.80 11.45 15.02
N LYS A 166 -5.25 10.37 14.38
CA LYS A 166 -6.17 9.38 14.99
C LYS A 166 -5.56 8.00 15.07
N GLU A 167 -5.90 7.30 16.14
CA GLU A 167 -5.56 5.89 16.29
C GLU A 167 -6.34 5.04 15.26
N VAL A 168 -5.75 3.90 14.89
CA VAL A 168 -6.28 2.99 13.87
C VAL A 168 -7.73 2.58 14.13
N GLU A 169 -8.05 2.30 15.40
CA GLU A 169 -9.37 1.84 15.84
C GLU A 169 -10.47 2.89 15.64
N GLN A 170 -10.11 4.17 15.65
CA GLN A 170 -11.03 5.30 15.46
C GLN A 170 -11.00 5.82 14.03
N GLY A 171 -9.82 5.89 13.44
CA GLY A 171 -9.63 6.49 12.13
C GLY A 171 -10.18 5.66 10.98
N ILE A 172 -10.03 4.33 11.00
CA ILE A 172 -10.59 3.48 9.94
C ILE A 172 -12.12 3.58 9.85
N PRO A 173 -12.89 3.45 10.95
CA PRO A 173 -14.34 3.68 10.91
C PRO A 173 -14.71 5.06 10.38
N GLU A 174 -14.01 6.12 10.81
CA GLU A 174 -14.28 7.48 10.35
C GLU A 174 -14.02 7.67 8.85
N ILE A 175 -12.92 7.10 8.32
CA ILE A 175 -12.63 7.14 6.88
C ILE A 175 -13.76 6.46 6.11
N LEU A 176 -14.19 5.26 6.54
CA LEU A 176 -15.25 4.52 5.89
C LEU A 176 -16.61 5.25 5.96
N GLU A 177 -16.89 5.93 7.06
CA GLU A 177 -18.09 6.76 7.21
C GLU A 177 -18.06 7.99 6.30
N LYS A 178 -16.92 8.72 6.26
CA LYS A 178 -16.76 9.93 5.44
C LYS A 178 -16.82 9.65 3.94
N VAL A 179 -16.17 8.57 3.48
CA VAL A 179 -16.19 8.21 2.07
C VAL A 179 -17.55 7.62 1.68
N GLY A 180 -18.19 6.89 2.58
CA GLY A 180 -19.47 6.22 2.38
C GLY A 180 -19.35 5.03 1.42
N PHE A 181 -20.38 4.17 1.45
CA PHE A 181 -20.47 3.01 0.56
C PHE A 181 -21.26 3.37 -0.72
N ARG A 182 -20.70 4.25 -1.54
CA ARG A 182 -21.29 4.60 -2.84
C ARG A 182 -20.79 3.66 -3.92
N PRO A 183 -21.47 3.58 -5.06
CA PRO A 183 -20.93 2.91 -6.24
C PRO A 183 -19.58 3.50 -6.62
N THR A 184 -18.64 2.65 -6.98
CA THR A 184 -17.26 3.05 -7.33
C THR A 184 -17.26 3.84 -8.64
N ASP A 185 -16.55 4.95 -8.66
CA ASP A 185 -16.29 5.73 -9.87
C ASP A 185 -14.81 6.17 -9.88
N TYR A 186 -13.99 5.35 -10.53
CA TYR A 186 -12.56 5.65 -10.70
C TYR A 186 -12.33 6.91 -11.53
N GLY A 187 -13.11 7.08 -12.61
CA GLY A 187 -12.95 8.24 -13.50
C GLY A 187 -13.18 9.56 -12.76
N ARG A 188 -14.23 9.64 -11.96
CA ARG A 188 -14.51 10.81 -11.13
C ARG A 188 -13.43 11.01 -10.06
N SER A 189 -13.00 9.95 -9.41
CA SER A 189 -11.95 10.03 -8.38
C SER A 189 -10.61 10.49 -8.95
N LEU A 190 -10.26 10.05 -10.17
CA LEU A 190 -9.09 10.55 -10.89
C LEU A 190 -9.25 12.02 -11.29
N ALA A 191 -10.46 12.47 -11.67
CA ALA A 191 -10.74 13.87 -11.95
C ALA A 191 -10.58 14.72 -10.69
N ASP A 192 -11.22 14.34 -9.58
CA ASP A 192 -11.08 15.02 -8.28
C ASP A 192 -9.60 15.13 -7.88
N PHE A 193 -8.82 14.06 -8.07
CA PHE A 193 -7.40 14.05 -7.77
C PHE A 193 -6.60 15.02 -8.65
N THR A 194 -6.84 14.99 -9.96
CA THR A 194 -6.11 15.84 -10.90
C THR A 194 -6.45 17.31 -10.77
N GLU A 195 -7.67 17.64 -10.40
CA GLU A 195 -8.12 19.02 -10.17
C GLU A 195 -7.57 19.61 -8.87
N ASN A 196 -7.56 18.81 -7.80
CA ASN A 196 -7.31 19.35 -6.45
C ASN A 196 -5.93 18.97 -5.87
N SER A 197 -5.25 17.94 -6.40
CA SER A 197 -4.07 17.37 -5.75
C SER A 197 -2.94 16.96 -6.70
N LEU A 198 -3.02 17.28 -7.98
CA LEU A 198 -2.01 16.91 -8.98
C LEU A 198 -0.62 17.50 -8.70
N ASP A 199 -0.54 18.65 -8.03
CA ASP A 199 0.69 19.29 -7.59
C ASP A 199 1.45 18.51 -6.51
N SER A 200 0.76 17.55 -5.85
CA SER A 200 1.39 16.61 -4.92
C SER A 200 2.30 15.60 -5.62
N ILE A 201 2.16 15.45 -6.94
CA ILE A 201 2.97 14.51 -7.74
C ILE A 201 4.07 15.25 -8.49
N ASP A 202 5.30 14.75 -8.34
CA ASP A 202 6.49 15.17 -9.07
C ASP A 202 7.33 13.95 -9.50
N ARG A 203 8.44 14.19 -10.22
CA ARG A 203 9.38 13.14 -10.69
C ARG A 203 10.06 12.33 -9.57
N ARG A 204 9.78 12.61 -8.30
CA ARG A 204 10.25 11.88 -7.13
C ARG A 204 9.14 11.13 -6.42
N THR A 205 7.88 11.36 -6.82
CA THR A 205 6.69 10.80 -6.20
C THR A 205 6.38 9.40 -6.74
N THR A 206 6.22 8.43 -5.87
CA THR A 206 5.63 7.14 -6.19
C THR A 206 4.14 7.19 -5.88
N VAL A 207 3.31 6.92 -6.87
CA VAL A 207 1.86 6.80 -6.70
C VAL A 207 1.52 5.33 -6.50
N VAL A 208 0.80 5.02 -5.42
CA VAL A 208 0.32 3.67 -5.09
C VAL A 208 -1.20 3.68 -5.15
N ILE A 209 -1.76 2.89 -6.03
CA ILE A 209 -3.22 2.72 -6.18
C ILE A 209 -3.59 1.36 -5.60
N LEU A 210 -4.59 1.34 -4.74
CA LEU A 210 -5.09 0.17 -4.02
C LEU A 210 -6.56 -0.01 -4.39
N GLY A 211 -6.89 -1.00 -5.20
CA GLY A 211 -8.28 -1.24 -5.62
C GLY A 211 -8.41 -2.22 -6.78
N ASP A 212 -9.64 -2.64 -7.07
CA ASP A 212 -9.94 -3.67 -8.06
C ASP A 212 -10.02 -3.16 -9.52
N GLY A 213 -10.13 -1.84 -9.70
CA GLY A 213 -10.23 -1.23 -11.03
C GLY A 213 -11.62 -1.40 -11.67
N ARG A 214 -12.69 -1.61 -10.87
CA ARG A 214 -14.07 -1.72 -11.33
C ARG A 214 -14.77 -0.38 -11.31
N SER A 215 -15.23 0.08 -12.45
CA SER A 215 -15.78 1.43 -12.61
C SER A 215 -17.32 1.49 -12.72
N ASN A 216 -18.04 0.43 -12.44
CA ASN A 216 -19.50 0.35 -12.60
C ASN A 216 -19.99 0.87 -13.97
N ASN A 217 -19.24 0.58 -15.05
CA ASN A 217 -19.48 1.04 -16.41
C ASN A 217 -19.47 2.58 -16.59
N THR A 218 -18.85 3.33 -15.67
CA THR A 218 -18.56 4.76 -15.88
C THR A 218 -17.31 4.94 -16.75
N ASP A 219 -17.09 6.14 -17.26
CA ASP A 219 -15.88 6.47 -18.03
C ASP A 219 -14.63 6.31 -17.17
N PRO A 220 -13.69 5.41 -17.49
CA PRO A 220 -12.49 5.16 -16.70
C PRO A 220 -11.48 6.32 -16.70
N ARG A 221 -11.64 7.34 -17.52
CA ARG A 221 -10.77 8.51 -17.64
C ARG A 221 -9.28 8.14 -17.67
N THR A 222 -8.93 7.25 -18.60
CA THR A 222 -7.53 6.80 -18.79
C THR A 222 -6.60 7.94 -19.23
N ASP A 223 -7.15 9.02 -19.78
CA ASP A 223 -6.45 10.27 -20.04
C ASP A 223 -5.82 10.86 -18.78
N LEU A 224 -6.55 10.83 -17.66
CA LEU A 224 -6.06 11.31 -16.37
C LEU A 224 -5.01 10.36 -15.75
N MET A 225 -5.19 9.05 -15.91
CA MET A 225 -4.16 8.09 -15.53
C MET A 225 -2.84 8.33 -16.26
N ARG A 226 -2.91 8.67 -17.54
CA ARG A 226 -1.73 9.06 -18.33
C ARG A 226 -1.04 10.30 -17.75
N ILE A 227 -1.79 11.33 -17.37
CA ILE A 227 -1.24 12.55 -16.76
C ILE A 227 -0.49 12.19 -15.46
N ILE A 228 -1.08 11.33 -14.63
CA ILE A 228 -0.45 10.85 -13.37
C ILE A 228 0.83 10.07 -13.69
N HIS A 229 0.77 9.15 -14.67
CA HIS A 229 1.92 8.35 -15.11
C HIS A 229 3.08 9.23 -15.57
N ASP A 230 2.81 10.20 -16.43
CA ASP A 230 3.84 11.06 -17.04
C ASP A 230 4.50 11.99 -16.00
N ARG A 231 3.79 12.33 -14.94
CA ARG A 231 4.27 13.24 -13.88
C ARG A 231 4.98 12.51 -12.73
N ALA A 232 4.53 11.32 -12.40
CA ALA A 232 5.08 10.52 -11.30
C ALA A 232 6.46 9.92 -11.64
N LYS A 233 7.23 9.57 -10.60
CA LYS A 233 8.41 8.72 -10.74
C LYS A 233 8.02 7.29 -11.10
N SER A 234 6.98 6.79 -10.44
CA SER A 234 6.42 5.46 -10.69
C SER A 234 4.96 5.39 -10.25
N VAL A 235 4.19 4.57 -10.94
CA VAL A 235 2.80 4.24 -10.61
C VAL A 235 2.74 2.74 -10.34
N ILE A 236 2.25 2.37 -9.16
CA ILE A 236 2.13 0.99 -8.68
C ILE A 236 0.67 0.73 -8.37
N TRP A 237 0.11 -0.29 -8.97
CA TRP A 237 -1.27 -0.71 -8.71
C TRP A 237 -1.31 -2.05 -8.01
N LEU A 238 -1.92 -2.10 -6.83
CA LEU A 238 -2.15 -3.32 -6.06
C LEU A 238 -3.64 -3.68 -6.16
N ASN A 239 -3.92 -4.75 -6.87
CA ASN A 239 -5.29 -5.19 -7.11
C ASN A 239 -5.62 -6.43 -6.27
N PRO A 240 -6.67 -6.40 -5.43
CA PRO A 240 -7.07 -7.56 -4.62
C PRO A 240 -7.67 -8.71 -5.45
N GLU A 241 -8.09 -8.44 -6.70
CA GLU A 241 -8.62 -9.46 -7.60
C GLU A 241 -7.50 -10.16 -8.40
N PRO A 242 -7.63 -11.48 -8.63
CA PRO A 242 -6.74 -12.22 -9.51
C PRO A 242 -6.68 -11.64 -10.93
N GLU A 243 -5.53 -11.73 -11.59
CA GLU A 243 -5.33 -11.19 -12.93
C GLU A 243 -6.30 -11.78 -13.98
N THR A 244 -6.83 -12.97 -13.73
CA THR A 244 -7.83 -13.63 -14.59
C THR A 244 -9.16 -12.87 -14.66
N PHE A 245 -9.45 -12.02 -13.68
CA PHE A 245 -10.67 -11.19 -13.66
C PHE A 245 -10.46 -9.79 -14.25
N TRP A 246 -9.21 -9.39 -14.51
CA TRP A 246 -8.91 -8.08 -15.08
C TRP A 246 -9.47 -7.96 -16.51
N GLY A 247 -10.30 -6.95 -16.73
CA GLY A 247 -10.99 -6.73 -17.99
C GLY A 247 -12.26 -7.58 -18.18
N THR A 248 -12.72 -8.26 -17.13
CA THR A 248 -14.01 -8.95 -17.14
C THR A 248 -15.10 -8.10 -16.47
N GLY A 249 -16.32 -8.14 -17.03
CA GLY A 249 -17.44 -7.33 -16.51
C GLY A 249 -17.16 -5.84 -16.66
N ASP A 250 -17.21 -5.11 -15.56
CA ASP A 250 -16.97 -3.68 -15.44
C ASP A 250 -15.52 -3.31 -15.04
N SER A 251 -14.61 -4.30 -15.05
CA SER A 251 -13.19 -4.09 -14.71
C SER A 251 -12.45 -3.38 -15.85
N GLU A 252 -11.94 -2.20 -15.58
CA GLU A 252 -11.10 -1.40 -16.48
C GLU A 252 -9.60 -1.61 -16.24
N MET A 253 -9.24 -2.62 -15.45
CA MET A 253 -7.87 -2.84 -15.01
C MET A 253 -6.87 -3.03 -16.16
N LEU A 254 -7.28 -3.66 -17.27
CA LEU A 254 -6.40 -3.81 -18.46
C LEU A 254 -6.05 -2.46 -19.10
N ARG A 255 -6.97 -1.49 -19.07
CA ARG A 255 -6.72 -0.14 -19.54
C ARG A 255 -5.81 0.62 -18.59
N TYR A 256 -6.06 0.54 -17.29
CA TYR A 256 -5.22 1.19 -16.27
C TYR A 256 -3.81 0.61 -16.19
N LYS A 257 -3.66 -0.71 -16.40
CA LYS A 257 -2.35 -1.40 -16.40
C LYS A 257 -1.36 -0.78 -17.39
N ALA A 258 -1.83 -0.25 -18.52
CA ALA A 258 -0.98 0.39 -19.53
C ALA A 258 -0.25 1.65 -19.00
N PHE A 259 -0.77 2.28 -17.95
CA PHE A 259 -0.20 3.45 -17.29
C PHE A 259 0.46 3.13 -15.93
N CYS A 260 0.62 1.85 -15.62
CA CYS A 260 1.29 1.41 -14.39
C CYS A 260 2.69 0.89 -14.71
N HIS A 261 3.66 1.28 -13.89
CA HIS A 261 5.01 0.68 -13.94
C HIS A 261 4.98 -0.73 -13.33
N VAL A 262 4.10 -0.93 -12.34
CA VAL A 262 3.81 -2.23 -11.73
C VAL A 262 2.31 -2.33 -11.51
N ALA A 263 1.70 -3.40 -11.99
CA ALA A 263 0.33 -3.78 -11.65
C ALA A 263 0.37 -5.24 -11.22
N GLN A 264 0.02 -5.53 -9.98
CA GLN A 264 0.11 -6.87 -9.42
C GLN A 264 -1.10 -7.25 -8.57
N HIS A 265 -1.45 -8.53 -8.62
CA HIS A 265 -2.41 -9.12 -7.69
C HIS A 265 -1.85 -9.09 -6.26
N CYS A 266 -2.68 -8.57 -5.34
CA CYS A 266 -2.35 -8.43 -3.93
C CYS A 266 -3.57 -8.77 -3.06
N SER A 267 -3.78 -10.06 -2.81
CA SER A 267 -4.92 -10.54 -2.03
C SER A 267 -4.56 -11.00 -0.62
N THR A 268 -3.26 -11.15 -0.33
CA THR A 268 -2.75 -11.59 0.98
C THR A 268 -1.68 -10.63 1.50
N VAL A 269 -1.39 -10.72 2.79
CA VAL A 269 -0.27 -9.96 3.40
C VAL A 269 1.07 -10.40 2.81
N LYS A 270 1.21 -11.67 2.50
CA LYS A 270 2.41 -12.24 1.87
C LYS A 270 2.64 -11.67 0.47
N ASP A 271 1.56 -11.48 -0.31
CA ASP A 271 1.64 -10.77 -1.59
C ASP A 271 2.16 -9.35 -1.42
N LEU A 272 1.57 -8.62 -0.46
CA LEU A 272 1.98 -7.26 -0.15
C LEU A 272 3.46 -7.19 0.24
N GLU A 273 3.93 -8.10 1.09
CA GLU A 273 5.35 -8.18 1.49
C GLU A 273 6.27 -8.42 0.30
N ARG A 274 5.91 -9.37 -0.57
CA ARG A 274 6.66 -9.67 -1.80
C ARG A 274 6.74 -8.46 -2.71
N ILE A 275 5.59 -7.83 -3.00
CA ILE A 275 5.51 -6.66 -3.89
C ILE A 275 6.34 -5.50 -3.34
N ILE A 276 6.20 -5.20 -2.06
CA ILE A 276 6.99 -4.16 -1.39
C ILE A 276 8.48 -4.44 -1.55
N ASN A 277 8.92 -5.67 -1.31
CA ASN A 277 10.33 -6.04 -1.42
C ASN A 277 10.85 -5.90 -2.87
N ASP A 278 10.06 -6.25 -3.87
CA ASP A 278 10.44 -6.21 -5.28
C ASP A 278 10.38 -4.78 -5.84
N VAL A 279 9.35 -4.04 -5.51
CA VAL A 279 9.22 -2.62 -5.85
C VAL A 279 10.37 -1.82 -5.27
N LEU A 280 10.73 -2.08 -4.01
CA LEU A 280 11.88 -1.44 -3.37
C LEU A 280 13.20 -1.76 -4.06
N LYS A 281 13.37 -2.98 -4.58
CA LYS A 281 14.57 -3.35 -5.31
C LYS A 281 14.68 -2.63 -6.65
N THR A 282 13.57 -2.43 -7.34
CA THR A 282 13.53 -1.99 -8.72
C THR A 282 13.44 -0.46 -8.85
N TYR A 283 12.49 0.17 -8.16
CA TYR A 283 12.13 1.59 -8.39
C TYR A 283 12.85 2.56 -7.44
N PHE A 284 13.49 2.05 -6.42
CA PHE A 284 14.30 2.83 -5.52
C PHE A 284 15.81 2.64 -5.72
N ARG A 285 16.20 1.98 -6.82
CA ARG A 285 17.55 2.11 -7.37
C ARG A 285 17.65 3.50 -8.01
N ALA A 286 18.29 4.43 -7.30
CA ALA A 286 18.77 5.66 -7.87
C ALA A 286 20.02 5.39 -8.67
#